data_60ed58dbaddc75053415e5b00d2fcace
#
_entry.id   60ed58dbaddc75053415e5b00d2fcace
#
_cell.length_a   1.000
_cell.length_b   1.000
_cell.length_c   1.000
_cell.angle_alpha   90.00
_cell.angle_beta   90.00
_cell.angle_gamma   90.00
#
_symmetry.space_group_name_H-M   'P 1'
#
loop_
_entity.id
_entity.type
_entity.pdbx_description
1 polymer ?
#
loop_
_entity_poly.entity_id
_entity_poly.type
_entity_poly.pdbx_seq_one_letter_code
_entity_poly.pdbx_strand_id
1 'polypeptide(L)'
;DSEKLKQKLQRKKYDIFFFAYHHDSELFNQSNEVLADILKMAQTQSNWFVWLDTADSTGTCHFEVLPYVDRYLKKQLLVDIEMYKKPIWGGRIHCQYYHEKYNLDDKNVSGTINQPLDAQYMDKIGLAWNVAIGDLFQNGGVQYLHPFSRKAPKYKECGKDKVFDTHFRGSAWSEVAGYQRRACMKKLSECKNLKYPDPTQKVPKK
;
A
#
# COMPACT_ATOMS: atom_id res chain seq x y z
N ASP A 1 -8.89 -14.95 -10.37
CA ASP A 1 -10.04 -15.75 -10.78
C ASP A 1 -10.89 -16.07 -9.54
N SER A 2 -12.01 -15.36 -9.39
CA SER A 2 -12.93 -15.43 -8.25
C SER A 2 -13.56 -16.83 -8.11
N GLU A 3 -13.85 -17.49 -9.20
CA GLU A 3 -14.47 -18.82 -9.19
C GLU A 3 -13.52 -19.89 -8.62
N LYS A 4 -12.25 -19.84 -8.97
CA LYS A 4 -11.25 -20.76 -8.37
C LYS A 4 -11.09 -20.52 -6.87
N LEU A 5 -11.18 -19.28 -6.44
CA LEU A 5 -11.14 -18.94 -5.01
C LEU A 5 -12.37 -19.49 -4.28
N LYS A 6 -13.57 -19.28 -4.82
CA LYS A 6 -14.81 -19.84 -4.28
C LYS A 6 -14.74 -21.38 -4.17
N GLN A 7 -14.31 -22.07 -5.22
CA GLN A 7 -14.12 -23.51 -5.20
C GLN A 7 -13.13 -23.99 -4.14
N LYS A 8 -12.03 -23.24 -3.90
CA LYS A 8 -11.08 -23.57 -2.84
C LYS A 8 -11.70 -23.39 -1.45
N LEU A 9 -12.42 -22.30 -1.24
CA LEU A 9 -13.10 -22.02 0.02
C LEU A 9 -14.16 -23.07 0.36
N GLN A 10 -14.89 -23.56 -0.64
CA GLN A 10 -15.91 -24.60 -0.44
C GLN A 10 -15.38 -25.97 -0.01
N ARG A 11 -14.09 -26.25 -0.27
CA ARG A 11 -13.53 -27.60 -0.10
C ARG A 11 -13.18 -27.96 1.35
N LYS A 12 -12.88 -26.97 2.19
CA LYS A 12 -12.45 -27.24 3.58
C LYS A 12 -12.67 -26.03 4.48
N LYS A 13 -12.75 -26.31 5.80
CA LYS A 13 -12.66 -25.28 6.83
C LYS A 13 -11.21 -24.99 7.18
N TYR A 14 -11.00 -23.76 7.65
CA TYR A 14 -9.68 -23.23 8.05
C TYR A 14 -9.75 -22.77 9.50
N ASP A 15 -8.71 -23.01 10.27
CA ASP A 15 -8.60 -22.41 11.59
C ASP A 15 -8.37 -20.89 11.48
N ILE A 16 -7.42 -20.51 10.63
CA ILE A 16 -7.14 -19.12 10.30
C ILE A 16 -7.03 -18.99 8.79
N PHE A 17 -7.77 -18.04 8.23
CA PHE A 17 -7.71 -17.71 6.83
C PHE A 17 -7.12 -16.31 6.66
N PHE A 18 -5.94 -16.22 6.02
CA PHE A 18 -5.32 -14.95 5.65
C PHE A 18 -5.62 -14.63 4.21
N PHE A 19 -6.19 -13.47 3.99
CA PHE A 19 -6.46 -12.96 2.65
C PHE A 19 -5.58 -11.74 2.39
N ALA A 20 -4.56 -11.92 1.56
CA ALA A 20 -3.69 -10.83 1.10
C ALA A 20 -4.11 -10.42 -0.30
N TYR A 21 -4.42 -9.16 -0.46
CA TYR A 21 -4.97 -8.67 -1.70
C TYR A 21 -4.24 -7.43 -2.22
N HIS A 22 -3.94 -7.42 -3.51
CA HIS A 22 -3.35 -6.27 -4.18
C HIS A 22 -4.44 -5.41 -4.80
N HIS A 23 -4.41 -4.11 -4.61
CA HIS A 23 -5.45 -3.16 -5.02
C HIS A 23 -5.75 -3.13 -6.53
N ASP A 24 -4.85 -3.60 -7.38
CA ASP A 24 -5.03 -3.68 -8.84
C ASP A 24 -5.64 -5.00 -9.31
N SER A 25 -6.06 -5.90 -8.40
CA SER A 25 -6.53 -7.18 -8.84
C SER A 25 -7.99 -7.15 -9.25
N GLU A 26 -8.34 -8.07 -10.16
CA GLU A 26 -9.65 -8.20 -10.79
C GLU A 26 -10.82 -8.30 -9.79
N LEU A 27 -10.56 -8.68 -8.53
CA LEU A 27 -11.61 -8.88 -7.54
C LEU A 27 -12.30 -7.56 -7.15
N PHE A 28 -11.54 -6.46 -6.96
CA PHE A 28 -12.12 -5.14 -6.68
C PHE A 28 -12.71 -4.46 -7.91
N ASN A 29 -12.38 -4.95 -9.10
CA ASN A 29 -12.99 -4.50 -10.34
C ASN A 29 -14.30 -5.24 -10.66
N GLN A 30 -14.64 -6.25 -9.86
CA GLN A 30 -15.94 -6.92 -9.95
C GLN A 30 -17.01 -6.17 -9.17
N SER A 31 -18.27 -6.57 -9.35
CA SER A 31 -19.34 -5.95 -8.57
C SER A 31 -19.13 -6.17 -7.08
N ASN A 32 -19.58 -5.21 -6.26
CA ASN A 32 -19.56 -5.30 -4.81
C ASN A 32 -20.22 -6.58 -4.27
N GLU A 33 -21.17 -7.12 -5.00
CA GLU A 33 -21.88 -8.37 -4.67
C GLU A 33 -20.94 -9.58 -4.72
N VAL A 34 -20.13 -9.70 -5.78
CA VAL A 34 -19.17 -10.80 -5.93
C VAL A 34 -18.12 -10.78 -4.84
N LEU A 35 -17.62 -9.59 -4.49
CA LEU A 35 -16.69 -9.43 -3.37
C LEU A 35 -17.36 -9.84 -2.06
N ALA A 36 -18.56 -9.35 -1.78
CA ALA A 36 -19.30 -9.66 -0.55
C ALA A 36 -19.56 -11.17 -0.43
N ASP A 37 -19.90 -11.87 -1.51
CA ASP A 37 -20.11 -13.32 -1.49
C ASP A 37 -18.84 -14.08 -1.13
N ILE A 38 -17.69 -13.69 -1.70
CA ILE A 38 -16.40 -14.30 -1.37
C ILE A 38 -16.04 -14.07 0.09
N LEU A 39 -16.24 -12.85 0.59
CA LEU A 39 -15.95 -12.50 1.98
C LEU A 39 -16.85 -13.27 2.95
N LYS A 40 -18.15 -13.36 2.69
CA LYS A 40 -19.08 -14.19 3.48
C LYS A 40 -18.68 -15.67 3.48
N MET A 41 -18.29 -16.19 2.33
CA MET A 41 -17.82 -17.57 2.22
C MET A 41 -16.54 -17.78 3.03
N ALA A 42 -15.57 -16.88 2.93
CA ALA A 42 -14.33 -16.95 3.72
C ALA A 42 -14.64 -16.90 5.24
N GLN A 43 -15.52 -16.02 5.65
CA GLN A 43 -15.97 -15.90 7.03
C GLN A 43 -16.61 -17.19 7.56
N THR A 44 -17.49 -17.84 6.77
CA THR A 44 -18.16 -19.08 7.18
C THR A 44 -17.24 -20.30 7.14
N GLN A 45 -16.19 -20.27 6.35
CA GLN A 45 -15.24 -21.38 6.20
C GLN A 45 -13.99 -21.24 7.08
N SER A 46 -13.91 -20.21 7.93
CA SER A 46 -12.78 -20.01 8.83
C SER A 46 -13.25 -19.69 10.25
N ASN A 47 -12.46 -20.13 11.24
CA ASN A 47 -12.66 -19.71 12.64
C ASN A 47 -12.16 -18.28 12.87
N TRP A 48 -11.08 -17.88 12.14
CA TRP A 48 -10.53 -16.53 12.12
C TRP A 48 -10.26 -16.11 10.68
N PHE A 49 -10.84 -14.99 10.28
CA PHE A 49 -10.59 -14.38 8.98
C PHE A 49 -9.78 -13.09 9.12
N VAL A 50 -8.58 -13.07 8.60
CA VAL A 50 -7.64 -11.96 8.67
C VAL A 50 -7.43 -11.36 7.29
N TRP A 51 -7.75 -10.09 7.14
CA TRP A 51 -7.46 -9.32 5.93
C TRP A 51 -6.09 -8.67 6.05
N LEU A 52 -5.23 -8.88 5.05
CA LEU A 52 -3.93 -8.23 4.94
C LEU A 52 -3.99 -7.15 3.86
N ASP A 53 -4.12 -5.91 4.27
CA ASP A 53 -4.13 -4.77 3.35
C ASP A 53 -2.70 -4.39 2.95
N THR A 54 -2.39 -4.64 1.67
CA THR A 54 -1.09 -4.35 1.07
C THR A 54 -1.05 -3.03 0.32
N ALA A 55 -2.10 -2.20 0.38
CA ALA A 55 -2.14 -0.90 -0.27
C ALA A 55 -0.99 0.01 0.17
N ASP A 56 -0.45 0.80 -0.76
CA ASP A 56 0.81 1.53 -0.58
C ASP A 56 0.75 2.72 0.36
N SER A 57 -0.43 3.22 0.66
CA SER A 57 -0.62 4.44 1.45
C SER A 57 -1.30 4.14 2.78
N THR A 58 -0.97 4.90 3.81
CA THR A 58 -1.69 4.89 5.08
C THR A 58 -3.17 5.21 4.91
N GLY A 59 -3.53 6.05 3.95
CA GLY A 59 -4.91 6.50 3.71
C GLY A 59 -5.70 5.66 2.71
N THR A 60 -5.05 4.80 1.92
CA THR A 60 -5.76 3.89 1.03
C THR A 60 -6.20 2.66 1.82
N CYS A 61 -7.49 2.55 2.09
CA CYS A 61 -8.06 1.50 2.92
C CYS A 61 -9.28 0.89 2.24
N HIS A 62 -9.55 -0.37 2.56
CA HIS A 62 -10.69 -1.15 2.09
C HIS A 62 -11.59 -1.49 3.27
N PHE A 63 -12.18 -0.46 3.89
CA PHE A 63 -13.00 -0.64 5.10
C PHE A 63 -14.34 -1.34 4.83
N GLU A 64 -14.74 -1.46 3.58
CA GLU A 64 -15.88 -2.26 3.12
C GLU A 64 -15.78 -3.75 3.49
N VAL A 65 -14.57 -4.25 3.77
CA VAL A 65 -14.36 -5.64 4.17
C VAL A 65 -14.55 -5.89 5.67
N LEU A 66 -14.53 -4.84 6.49
CA LEU A 66 -14.56 -4.94 7.96
C LEU A 66 -15.74 -5.71 8.56
N PRO A 67 -16.95 -5.67 7.98
CA PRO A 67 -18.07 -6.49 8.47
C PRO A 67 -17.82 -8.00 8.40
N TYR A 68 -16.90 -8.45 7.56
CA TYR A 68 -16.68 -9.87 7.27
C TYR A 68 -15.45 -10.44 7.94
N VAL A 69 -14.53 -9.61 8.41
CA VAL A 69 -13.22 -10.03 8.93
C VAL A 69 -13.12 -9.89 10.44
N ASP A 70 -12.32 -10.73 11.09
CA ASP A 70 -12.01 -10.61 12.52
C ASP A 70 -10.88 -9.63 12.78
N ARG A 71 -9.92 -9.53 11.84
CA ARG A 71 -8.81 -8.57 11.87
C ARG A 71 -8.55 -8.00 10.50
N TYR A 72 -8.27 -6.70 10.49
CA TYR A 72 -7.82 -5.95 9.32
C TYR A 72 -6.42 -5.43 9.61
N LEU A 73 -5.42 -6.02 8.97
CA LEU A 73 -4.02 -5.71 9.22
C LEU A 73 -3.44 -4.96 8.02
N LYS A 74 -2.99 -3.74 8.25
CA LYS A 74 -2.44 -2.87 7.23
C LYS A 74 -0.93 -2.71 7.39
N LYS A 75 -0.18 -2.73 6.27
CA LYS A 75 1.28 -2.56 6.30
C LYS A 75 1.74 -1.19 6.79
N GLN A 76 0.89 -0.19 6.70
CA GLN A 76 1.14 1.18 7.11
C GLN A 76 -0.12 1.77 7.73
N LEU A 77 -0.08 2.13 8.99
CA LEU A 77 -1.17 2.81 9.67
C LEU A 77 -0.83 4.27 9.94
N LEU A 78 -1.87 5.09 10.05
CA LEU A 78 -1.75 6.42 10.65
C LEU A 78 -1.38 6.27 12.12
N VAL A 79 -0.50 7.14 12.62
CA VAL A 79 -0.13 7.18 14.05
C VAL A 79 -1.37 7.46 14.89
N ASP A 80 -2.19 8.40 14.45
CA ASP A 80 -3.50 8.67 15.02
C ASP A 80 -4.57 7.95 14.20
N ILE A 81 -4.99 6.78 14.65
CA ILE A 81 -6.01 5.96 13.99
C ILE A 81 -7.40 6.59 14.02
N GLU A 82 -7.67 7.55 14.93
CA GLU A 82 -8.94 8.30 14.95
C GLU A 82 -9.14 9.10 13.66
N MET A 83 -8.05 9.44 12.98
CA MET A 83 -8.13 10.12 11.68
C MET A 83 -8.85 9.30 10.62
N TYR A 84 -8.91 7.97 10.72
CA TYR A 84 -9.67 7.14 9.79
C TYR A 84 -11.20 7.34 9.89
N LYS A 85 -11.69 7.87 11.00
CA LYS A 85 -13.12 8.20 11.17
C LYS A 85 -13.54 9.46 10.42
N LYS A 86 -12.59 10.21 9.86
CA LYS A 86 -12.85 11.47 9.17
C LYS A 86 -12.88 11.26 7.66
N PRO A 87 -13.75 11.99 6.93
CA PRO A 87 -13.63 12.06 5.49
C PRO A 87 -12.34 12.80 5.13
N ILE A 88 -11.57 12.27 4.20
CA ILE A 88 -10.28 12.83 3.77
C ILE A 88 -10.32 13.03 2.26
N TRP A 89 -10.08 14.25 1.81
CA TRP A 89 -10.02 14.60 0.40
C TRP A 89 -8.94 13.80 -0.33
N GLY A 90 -9.31 13.22 -1.48
CA GLY A 90 -8.43 12.35 -2.24
C GLY A 90 -8.07 11.03 -1.53
N GLY A 91 -8.76 10.67 -0.44
CA GLY A 91 -8.53 9.45 0.34
C GLY A 91 -7.18 9.38 1.07
N ARG A 92 -6.38 10.46 1.05
CA ARG A 92 -5.04 10.48 1.64
C ARG A 92 -4.76 11.81 2.31
N ILE A 93 -4.19 11.80 3.51
CA ILE A 93 -3.89 13.02 4.29
C ILE A 93 -3.03 14.00 3.49
N HIS A 94 -2.03 13.52 2.76
CA HIS A 94 -1.20 14.43 1.95
C HIS A 94 -1.98 15.04 0.78
N CYS A 95 -2.92 14.33 0.16
CA CYS A 95 -3.77 14.89 -0.88
C CYS A 95 -4.63 16.03 -0.31
N GLN A 96 -5.27 15.81 0.82
CA GLN A 96 -6.04 16.85 1.50
C GLN A 96 -5.17 18.08 1.84
N TYR A 97 -3.98 17.86 2.43
CA TYR A 97 -3.06 18.95 2.77
C TYR A 97 -2.67 19.80 1.55
N TYR A 98 -2.36 19.15 0.41
CA TYR A 98 -2.00 19.87 -0.80
C TYR A 98 -3.20 20.53 -1.47
N HIS A 99 -4.38 19.92 -1.39
CA HIS A 99 -5.63 20.54 -1.83
C HIS A 99 -5.91 21.83 -1.04
N GLU A 100 -5.94 21.76 0.29
CA GLU A 100 -6.27 22.91 1.15
C GLU A 100 -5.24 24.03 1.07
N LYS A 101 -3.95 23.67 1.05
CA LYS A 101 -2.87 24.68 1.15
C LYS A 101 -2.42 25.25 -0.19
N TYR A 102 -2.48 24.48 -1.25
CA TYR A 102 -1.90 24.84 -2.54
C TYR A 102 -2.90 24.75 -3.70
N ASN A 103 -4.15 24.38 -3.43
CA ASN A 103 -5.18 24.13 -4.43
C ASN A 103 -4.71 23.15 -5.53
N LEU A 104 -4.03 22.08 -5.10
CA LEU A 104 -3.48 21.04 -5.98
C LEU A 104 -4.26 19.75 -5.80
N ASP A 105 -4.75 19.20 -6.90
CA ASP A 105 -5.47 17.94 -6.94
C ASP A 105 -4.84 16.97 -7.92
N ASP A 106 -4.75 15.73 -7.52
CA ASP A 106 -4.41 14.65 -8.44
C ASP A 106 -5.63 14.27 -9.27
N LYS A 107 -5.52 14.31 -10.59
CA LYS A 107 -6.63 14.05 -11.52
C LYS A 107 -7.38 12.75 -11.25
N ASN A 108 -6.67 11.74 -10.76
CA ASN A 108 -7.23 10.42 -10.51
C ASN A 108 -7.91 10.28 -9.13
N VAL A 109 -7.73 11.25 -8.24
CA VAL A 109 -8.26 11.22 -6.87
C VAL A 109 -9.06 12.48 -6.51
N SER A 110 -9.12 13.44 -7.45
CA SER A 110 -9.85 14.68 -7.27
C SER A 110 -11.33 14.39 -7.01
N GLY A 111 -11.86 14.94 -5.93
CA GLY A 111 -13.26 14.75 -5.53
C GLY A 111 -13.57 13.40 -4.87
N THR A 112 -12.64 12.47 -4.81
CA THR A 112 -12.87 11.24 -4.05
C THR A 112 -12.67 11.48 -2.56
N ILE A 113 -13.62 10.99 -1.78
CA ILE A 113 -13.53 10.97 -0.32
C ILE A 113 -13.42 9.50 0.08
N ASN A 114 -12.50 9.17 0.98
CA ASN A 114 -12.44 7.83 1.54
C ASN A 114 -13.73 7.52 2.29
N GLN A 115 -14.09 6.25 2.35
CA GLN A 115 -15.13 5.80 3.28
C GLN A 115 -14.57 5.91 4.72
N PRO A 116 -15.16 6.73 5.61
CA PRO A 116 -14.75 6.79 6.99
C PRO A 116 -14.88 5.43 7.68
N LEU A 117 -13.94 5.16 8.59
CA LEU A 117 -14.02 3.98 9.44
C LEU A 117 -15.17 4.12 10.41
N ASP A 118 -16.06 3.12 10.43
CA ASP A 118 -17.08 3.01 11.47
C ASP A 118 -16.40 2.66 12.80
N ALA A 119 -16.76 3.40 13.85
CA ALA A 119 -16.19 3.28 15.18
C ALA A 119 -16.30 1.85 15.76
N GLN A 120 -17.34 1.11 15.42
CA GLN A 120 -17.55 -0.27 15.87
C GLN A 120 -16.46 -1.26 15.40
N TYR A 121 -15.67 -0.90 14.37
CA TYR A 121 -14.63 -1.75 13.81
C TYR A 121 -13.21 -1.34 14.17
N MET A 122 -13.04 -0.32 15.02
CA MET A 122 -11.72 0.20 15.40
C MET A 122 -10.80 -0.85 16.00
N ASP A 123 -11.33 -1.75 16.82
CA ASP A 123 -10.61 -2.83 17.48
C ASP A 123 -10.11 -3.91 16.52
N LYS A 124 -10.69 -3.98 15.30
CA LYS A 124 -10.25 -4.93 14.27
C LYS A 124 -9.00 -4.49 13.56
N ILE A 125 -8.67 -3.18 13.60
CA ILE A 125 -7.55 -2.62 12.85
C ILE A 125 -6.24 -2.81 13.59
N GLY A 126 -5.22 -3.24 12.85
CA GLY A 126 -3.88 -3.43 13.37
C GLY A 126 -2.79 -3.22 12.33
N LEU A 127 -1.56 -3.11 12.81
CA LEU A 127 -0.39 -3.02 11.96
C LEU A 127 0.06 -4.43 11.56
N ALA A 128 0.18 -4.67 10.26
CA ALA A 128 0.86 -5.84 9.72
C ALA A 128 2.37 -5.58 9.65
N TRP A 129 3.15 -6.66 9.52
CA TRP A 129 4.56 -6.48 9.20
C TRP A 129 4.73 -5.82 7.81
N ASN A 130 5.83 -5.11 7.65
CA ASN A 130 6.16 -4.54 6.36
C ASN A 130 6.56 -5.66 5.38
N VAL A 131 5.75 -5.86 4.35
CA VAL A 131 6.03 -6.82 3.26
C VAL A 131 7.34 -6.54 2.50
N ALA A 132 7.92 -5.36 2.65
CA ALA A 132 9.21 -5.02 2.06
C ALA A 132 10.40 -5.83 2.65
N ILE A 133 10.22 -6.52 3.77
CA ILE A 133 11.22 -7.44 4.33
C ILE A 133 11.33 -8.72 3.49
N GLY A 134 10.45 -8.90 2.53
CA GLY A 134 10.41 -10.07 1.67
C GLY A 134 10.51 -9.73 0.19
N ASP A 135 11.15 -10.61 -0.56
CA ASP A 135 11.32 -10.51 -2.01
C ASP A 135 10.04 -10.96 -2.75
N LEU A 136 8.92 -10.26 -2.44
CA LEU A 136 7.57 -10.63 -2.89
C LEU A 136 7.40 -10.63 -4.40
N PHE A 137 8.24 -9.91 -5.12
CA PHE A 137 8.03 -9.66 -6.53
C PHE A 137 8.91 -10.46 -7.48
N GLN A 138 9.96 -11.11 -6.98
CA GLN A 138 10.92 -11.76 -7.87
C GLN A 138 10.57 -13.19 -8.30
N ASN A 139 9.70 -13.90 -7.56
CA ASN A 139 9.51 -15.35 -7.82
C ASN A 139 8.05 -15.84 -7.70
N GLY A 140 7.08 -15.08 -8.15
CA GLY A 140 5.71 -15.61 -8.30
C GLY A 140 4.97 -15.98 -7.01
N GLY A 141 5.29 -15.38 -5.90
CA GLY A 141 4.44 -15.40 -4.69
C GLY A 141 4.46 -16.66 -3.83
N VAL A 142 4.92 -17.79 -4.32
CA VAL A 142 4.82 -19.09 -3.62
C VAL A 142 6.02 -19.38 -2.73
N GLN A 143 7.16 -18.78 -2.98
CA GLN A 143 8.39 -19.03 -2.21
C GLN A 143 8.41 -18.37 -0.81
N TYR A 144 7.40 -17.59 -0.49
CA TYR A 144 7.28 -16.86 0.77
C TYR A 144 6.98 -17.72 1.99
N LEU A 145 6.40 -18.86 1.76
CA LEU A 145 5.99 -19.77 2.83
C LEU A 145 7.14 -20.67 3.31
N HIS A 146 8.33 -20.57 2.71
CA HIS A 146 9.47 -21.37 3.15
C HIS A 146 10.45 -20.52 3.97
N PRO A 147 10.35 -20.54 5.32
CA PRO A 147 11.19 -19.69 6.18
C PRO A 147 12.70 -19.99 6.05
N PHE A 148 13.07 -21.11 5.43
CA PHE A 148 14.46 -21.57 5.31
C PHE A 148 15.13 -21.28 3.96
N SER A 149 14.41 -20.74 2.99
CA SER A 149 14.97 -20.54 1.64
C SER A 149 15.64 -19.18 1.43
N ARG A 150 15.62 -18.30 2.43
CA ARG A 150 16.15 -16.95 2.28
C ARG A 150 17.44 -16.74 3.05
N LYS A 151 18.50 -16.60 2.29
CA LYS A 151 19.66 -15.89 2.81
C LYS A 151 19.27 -14.41 2.92
N ALA A 152 19.36 -13.85 4.12
CA ALA A 152 19.27 -12.40 4.28
C ALA A 152 20.18 -11.73 3.24
N PRO A 153 19.73 -10.65 2.58
CA PRO A 153 20.57 -9.94 1.64
C PRO A 153 21.86 -9.57 2.36
N LYS A 154 22.99 -10.01 1.81
CA LYS A 154 24.28 -9.65 2.38
C LYS A 154 24.42 -8.14 2.31
N TYR A 155 24.64 -7.52 3.45
CA TYR A 155 25.01 -6.12 3.51
C TYR A 155 26.25 -5.91 2.63
N LYS A 156 26.14 -5.07 1.62
CA LYS A 156 27.30 -4.59 0.87
C LYS A 156 27.69 -3.25 1.46
N GLU A 157 28.91 -3.19 1.97
CA GLU A 157 29.46 -1.89 2.33
C GLU A 157 29.38 -0.97 1.11
N CYS A 158 28.91 0.25 1.34
CA CYS A 158 28.98 1.27 0.32
C CYS A 158 30.45 1.44 -0.08
N GLY A 159 30.77 1.31 -1.36
CA GLY A 159 32.12 1.54 -1.86
C GLY A 159 32.65 2.90 -1.38
N LYS A 160 33.95 2.98 -1.16
CA LYS A 160 34.62 4.17 -0.61
C LYS A 160 34.48 5.39 -1.52
N ASP A 161 34.23 5.19 -2.81
CA ASP A 161 34.14 6.25 -3.80
C ASP A 161 32.69 6.64 -4.05
N LYS A 162 32.12 7.38 -3.11
CA LYS A 162 30.83 8.02 -3.35
C LYS A 162 31.02 9.20 -4.28
N VAL A 163 30.40 9.10 -5.47
CA VAL A 163 30.46 10.15 -6.49
C VAL A 163 29.48 11.28 -6.17
N PHE A 164 28.41 10.97 -5.45
CA PHE A 164 27.34 11.93 -5.10
C PHE A 164 27.10 11.98 -3.60
N ASP A 165 26.87 13.17 -3.08
CA ASP A 165 26.50 13.38 -1.68
C ASP A 165 25.04 12.98 -1.42
N THR A 166 24.19 13.17 -2.42
CA THR A 166 22.78 12.82 -2.37
C THR A 166 22.29 12.33 -3.72
N HIS A 167 21.19 11.59 -3.70
CA HIS A 167 20.57 11.08 -4.90
C HIS A 167 19.05 11.18 -4.77
N PHE A 168 18.42 11.86 -5.72
CA PHE A 168 16.97 11.93 -5.85
C PHE A 168 16.52 11.30 -7.17
N ARG A 169 15.65 10.31 -7.07
CA ARG A 169 14.97 9.70 -8.23
C ARG A 169 13.48 9.71 -8.02
N GLY A 170 12.75 10.18 -8.99
CA GLY A 170 11.30 10.18 -8.94
C GLY A 170 10.69 10.70 -10.24
N SER A 171 9.53 10.16 -10.61
CA SER A 171 8.73 10.69 -11.72
C SER A 171 7.60 11.57 -11.17
N ALA A 172 7.31 12.68 -11.86
CA ALA A 172 6.18 13.55 -11.52
C ALA A 172 4.91 12.99 -12.17
N TRP A 173 4.45 11.83 -11.65
CA TRP A 173 3.31 11.09 -12.20
C TRP A 173 1.95 11.69 -11.84
N SER A 174 1.88 12.53 -10.82
CA SER A 174 0.66 13.23 -10.40
C SER A 174 0.95 14.68 -10.05
N GLU A 175 -0.05 15.51 -9.92
CA GLU A 175 0.10 16.94 -9.59
C GLU A 175 0.73 17.11 -8.19
N VAL A 176 0.21 16.40 -7.20
CA VAL A 176 0.69 16.46 -5.80
C VAL A 176 2.11 15.90 -5.70
N ALA A 177 2.35 14.68 -6.18
CA ALA A 177 3.68 14.09 -6.17
C ALA A 177 4.67 14.88 -7.02
N GLY A 178 4.21 15.41 -8.16
CA GLY A 178 5.00 16.30 -9.02
C GLY A 178 5.41 17.57 -8.31
N TYR A 179 4.52 18.22 -7.59
CA TYR A 179 4.83 19.40 -6.81
C TYR A 179 5.92 19.14 -5.78
N GLN A 180 5.76 18.09 -4.95
CA GLN A 180 6.75 17.71 -3.96
C GLN A 180 8.12 17.46 -4.57
N ARG A 181 8.16 16.72 -5.68
CA ARG A 181 9.41 16.34 -6.34
C ARG A 181 10.09 17.52 -6.99
N ARG A 182 9.35 18.42 -7.65
CA ARG A 182 9.89 19.68 -8.19
C ARG A 182 10.44 20.58 -7.08
N ALA A 183 9.74 20.66 -5.93
CA ALA A 183 10.23 21.43 -4.79
C ALA A 183 11.54 20.85 -4.23
N CYS A 184 11.64 19.52 -4.13
CA CYS A 184 12.87 18.84 -3.71
C CYS A 184 14.02 19.12 -4.72
N MET A 185 13.78 18.97 -6.00
CA MET A 185 14.76 19.22 -7.05
C MET A 185 15.25 20.68 -7.04
N LYS A 186 14.31 21.63 -6.88
CA LYS A 186 14.65 23.05 -6.74
C LYS A 186 15.57 23.27 -5.54
N LYS A 187 15.24 22.72 -4.38
CA LYS A 187 16.08 22.84 -3.19
C LYS A 187 17.46 22.23 -3.37
N LEU A 188 17.57 21.08 -4.01
CA LEU A 188 18.85 20.46 -4.33
C LEU A 188 19.69 21.35 -5.28
N SER A 189 19.09 21.99 -6.29
CA SER A 189 19.80 22.89 -7.19
C SER A 189 20.31 24.17 -6.53
N GLU A 190 19.68 24.60 -5.43
CA GLU A 190 20.13 25.73 -4.61
C GLU A 190 21.35 25.39 -3.73
N CYS A 191 21.61 24.10 -3.50
CA CYS A 191 22.70 23.62 -2.63
C CYS A 191 24.02 23.52 -3.43
N LYS A 192 24.77 24.62 -3.50
CA LYS A 192 26.00 24.74 -4.31
C LYS A 192 27.10 23.72 -4.01
N ASN A 193 27.13 23.17 -2.80
CA ASN A 193 28.18 22.26 -2.32
C ASN A 193 27.79 20.78 -2.37
N LEU A 194 26.60 20.43 -2.89
CA LEU A 194 26.14 19.05 -2.98
C LEU A 194 26.36 18.52 -4.39
N LYS A 195 27.00 17.36 -4.49
CA LYS A 195 27.06 16.59 -5.73
C LYS A 195 25.84 15.67 -5.80
N TYR A 196 25.03 15.83 -6.81
CA TYR A 196 23.88 14.96 -7.09
C TYR A 196 23.74 14.70 -8.59
N PRO A 197 23.22 13.56 -9.01
CA PRO A 197 23.01 13.27 -10.42
C PRO A 197 21.95 14.18 -11.00
N ASP A 198 22.12 14.58 -12.27
CA ASP A 198 21.10 15.32 -12.98
C ASP A 198 19.77 14.51 -12.99
N PRO A 199 18.71 15.05 -12.37
CA PRO A 199 17.43 14.36 -12.26
C PRO A 199 16.71 14.20 -13.62
N THR A 200 17.16 14.91 -14.66
CA THR A 200 16.60 14.82 -16.01
C THR A 200 17.25 13.70 -16.83
N GLN A 201 18.42 13.21 -16.42
CA GLN A 201 19.08 12.13 -17.12
C GLN A 201 18.33 10.81 -16.94
N LYS A 202 17.91 10.23 -18.05
CA LYS A 202 17.40 8.85 -18.07
C LYS A 202 18.54 7.90 -17.69
N VAL A 203 18.39 7.22 -16.56
CA VAL A 203 19.33 6.16 -16.20
C VAL A 203 19.17 5.02 -17.18
N PRO A 204 20.26 4.54 -17.81
CA PRO A 204 20.19 3.35 -18.65
C PRO A 204 19.59 2.20 -17.87
N LYS A 205 18.57 1.54 -18.43
CA LYS A 205 18.09 0.27 -17.88
C LYS A 205 19.24 -0.74 -18.04
N LYS A 206 19.79 -1.22 -16.95
CA LYS A 206 20.67 -2.39 -16.97
C LYS A 206 19.85 -3.65 -17.17
#